data_3982bd3f7ba5a30ad6046ba3bcd2309f
#
_entry.id   3982bd3f7ba5a30ad6046ba3bcd2309f
#
_cell.length_a   1.000
_cell.length_b   1.000
_cell.length_c   1.000
_cell.angle_alpha   90.00
_cell.angle_beta   90.00
_cell.angle_gamma   90.00
#
_symmetry.space_group_name_H-M   'P 1'
#
loop_
_entity.id
_entity.type
_entity.pdbx_description
1 polymer ?
#
loop_
_entity_poly.entity_id
_entity_poly.type
_entity_poly.pdbx_seq_one_letter_code
_entity_poly.pdbx_strand_id
1 'polypeptide(L)'
;LADAKGYQAVPFRLTQMATSQIPSKSAPIGVFDSGVGGLTVARAIIDQLPGESILYLGDTARGPYGTRPLAQVREFALEIMDQLVAAGVKAIVIACNTASAAMLRDARERYQIPVVEVIQPAVRRAVSATRSGKVGVIGTNATIDSKAYLDAFAAAPQLSITSKACPLFVEYVESGKTSGDEITKVAQDYLNPMKSAQIDTLVLGCTHYPLLTGVISYVMGNNVTLVSSAEETAKDLFRTLVEADLLSDQPNQVSHRFVATGDPDKFATLARRFLGPEVLTVSNKI
;
A
#
# COMPACT_ATOMS: atom_id res chain seq x y z
N LEU A 1 1.55 -48.93 -12.83
CA LEU A 1 0.65 -49.20 -11.69
C LEU A 1 1.16 -48.39 -10.49
N ALA A 2 0.72 -47.17 -10.29
CA ALA A 2 0.83 -46.42 -9.05
C ALA A 2 -0.28 -45.37 -8.99
N ASP A 3 -1.00 -45.38 -7.89
CA ASP A 3 -2.24 -44.76 -7.50
C ASP A 3 -2.47 -43.29 -7.86
N ALA A 4 -3.59 -43.05 -8.53
CA ALA A 4 -4.28 -41.78 -8.59
C ALA A 4 -5.06 -41.58 -7.27
N LYS A 5 -4.51 -40.83 -6.29
CA LYS A 5 -5.28 -40.37 -5.13
C LYS A 5 -6.11 -39.16 -5.54
N GLY A 6 -7.44 -39.35 -5.43
CA GLY A 6 -8.46 -38.42 -5.84
C GLY A 6 -8.38 -37.05 -5.19
N TYR A 7 -8.33 -36.03 -6.00
CA TYR A 7 -8.66 -34.66 -5.64
C TYR A 7 -10.18 -34.55 -5.61
N GLN A 8 -10.78 -34.59 -4.42
CA GLN A 8 -12.18 -34.22 -4.26
C GLN A 8 -12.26 -32.69 -4.39
N ALA A 9 -12.82 -32.25 -5.51
CA ALA A 9 -13.24 -30.87 -5.68
C ALA A 9 -14.31 -30.55 -4.63
N VAL A 10 -14.00 -29.70 -3.68
CA VAL A 10 -15.01 -29.12 -2.77
C VAL A 10 -15.92 -28.26 -3.64
N PRO A 11 -17.24 -28.50 -3.67
CA PRO A 11 -18.14 -27.68 -4.46
C PRO A 11 -18.10 -26.25 -3.94
N PHE A 12 -17.76 -25.30 -4.81
CA PHE A 12 -17.87 -23.87 -4.58
C PHE A 12 -19.34 -23.54 -4.35
N ARG A 13 -19.77 -23.52 -3.10
CA ARG A 13 -21.08 -22.99 -2.73
C ARG A 13 -21.04 -21.50 -3.04
N LEU A 14 -21.78 -21.09 -4.05
CA LEU A 14 -22.28 -19.72 -4.20
C LEU A 14 -23.11 -19.41 -2.96
N THR A 15 -22.43 -18.98 -1.89
CA THR A 15 -23.09 -18.50 -0.69
C THR A 15 -23.72 -17.16 -1.06
N GLN A 16 -25.02 -17.13 -1.01
CA GLN A 16 -25.97 -16.04 -1.09
C GLN A 16 -25.33 -14.66 -1.23
N MET A 17 -25.64 -13.99 -2.34
CA MET A 17 -25.43 -12.55 -2.51
C MET A 17 -26.01 -11.87 -1.26
N ALA A 18 -25.10 -11.37 -0.42
CA ALA A 18 -25.49 -10.55 0.71
C ALA A 18 -26.31 -9.38 0.16
N THR A 19 -27.49 -9.19 0.71
CA THR A 19 -28.30 -7.99 0.50
C THR A 19 -27.39 -6.77 0.57
N SER A 20 -27.48 -5.88 -0.40
CA SER A 20 -26.71 -4.62 -0.48
C SER A 20 -27.06 -3.73 0.71
N GLN A 21 -26.51 -4.03 1.87
CA GLN A 21 -26.58 -3.11 3.02
C GLN A 21 -25.50 -2.06 2.78
N ILE A 22 -25.93 -0.82 2.70
CA ILE A 22 -25.02 0.34 2.74
C ILE A 22 -24.19 0.17 4.02
N PRO A 23 -22.83 0.21 3.94
CA PRO A 23 -22.01 0.04 5.13
C PRO A 23 -22.34 1.10 6.19
N SER A 24 -22.27 0.74 7.46
CA SER A 24 -22.45 1.70 8.55
C SER A 24 -21.36 2.76 8.51
N LYS A 25 -21.71 4.04 8.73
CA LYS A 25 -20.75 5.15 8.87
C LYS A 25 -19.77 4.93 10.01
N SER A 26 -20.17 4.23 11.07
CA SER A 26 -19.33 3.87 12.23
C SER A 26 -18.46 2.62 11.99
N ALA A 27 -18.63 1.92 10.86
CA ALA A 27 -17.78 0.77 10.53
C ALA A 27 -16.33 1.20 10.26
N PRO A 28 -15.33 0.38 10.57
CA PRO A 28 -13.92 0.74 10.35
C PRO A 28 -13.57 0.78 8.86
N ILE A 29 -12.51 1.52 8.54
CA ILE A 29 -11.83 1.46 7.25
C ILE A 29 -10.89 0.26 7.29
N GLY A 30 -11.01 -0.67 6.32
CA GLY A 30 -10.08 -1.77 6.13
C GLY A 30 -8.82 -1.27 5.43
N VAL A 31 -7.65 -1.43 6.04
CA VAL A 31 -6.35 -1.10 5.42
C VAL A 31 -5.55 -2.37 5.27
N PHE A 32 -5.12 -2.69 4.06
CA PHE A 32 -4.42 -3.92 3.73
C PHE A 32 -3.03 -3.66 3.15
N ASP A 33 -2.05 -4.42 3.64
CA ASP A 33 -0.68 -4.46 3.10
C ASP A 33 -0.09 -5.87 3.16
N SER A 34 0.98 -6.11 2.40
CA SER A 34 1.74 -7.37 2.44
C SER A 34 2.52 -7.60 3.75
N GLY A 35 2.58 -6.61 4.63
CA GLY A 35 3.34 -6.68 5.86
C GLY A 35 3.11 -5.49 6.77
N VAL A 36 4.21 -4.85 7.21
CA VAL A 36 4.21 -3.70 8.11
C VAL A 36 4.29 -2.35 7.39
N GLY A 37 4.75 -2.32 6.14
CA GLY A 37 5.00 -1.09 5.39
C GLY A 37 3.77 -0.21 5.24
N GLY A 38 2.60 -0.81 5.02
CA GLY A 38 1.32 -0.11 4.89
C GLY A 38 0.89 0.69 6.12
N LEU A 39 1.56 0.51 7.26
CA LEU A 39 1.37 1.35 8.44
C LEU A 39 1.76 2.81 8.19
N THR A 40 2.59 3.11 7.18
CA THR A 40 2.81 4.50 6.72
C THR A 40 1.53 5.11 6.15
N VAL A 41 0.75 4.32 5.42
CA VAL A 41 -0.57 4.74 4.90
C VAL A 41 -1.59 4.84 6.03
N ALA A 42 -1.61 3.85 6.94
CA ALA A 42 -2.47 3.89 8.13
C ALA A 42 -2.18 5.12 8.99
N ARG A 43 -0.92 5.51 9.19
CA ARG A 43 -0.52 6.75 9.86
C ARG A 43 -1.13 7.97 9.19
N ALA A 44 -0.96 8.10 7.86
CA ALA A 44 -1.50 9.23 7.12
C ALA A 44 -3.04 9.30 7.21
N ILE A 45 -3.72 8.15 7.26
CA ILE A 45 -5.18 8.09 7.47
C ILE A 45 -5.55 8.56 8.88
N ILE A 46 -4.88 8.07 9.93
CA ILE A 46 -5.13 8.47 11.33
C ILE A 46 -4.93 9.98 11.49
N ASP A 47 -3.85 10.53 10.91
CA ASP A 47 -3.52 11.95 11.03
C ASP A 47 -4.51 12.86 10.29
N GLN A 48 -5.02 12.43 9.12
CA GLN A 48 -5.92 13.24 8.27
C GLN A 48 -7.41 12.99 8.56
N LEU A 49 -7.77 11.82 9.07
CA LEU A 49 -9.14 11.42 9.39
C LEU A 49 -9.23 10.91 10.85
N PRO A 50 -8.97 11.77 11.85
CA PRO A 50 -8.87 11.34 13.25
C PRO A 50 -10.18 10.81 13.84
N GLY A 51 -11.32 11.02 13.16
CA GLY A 51 -12.63 10.46 13.55
C GLY A 51 -12.91 9.07 12.98
N GLU A 52 -11.98 8.47 12.26
CA GLU A 52 -12.18 7.19 11.58
C GLU A 52 -11.47 6.04 12.29
N SER A 53 -12.18 4.93 12.49
CA SER A 53 -11.59 3.69 12.99
C SER A 53 -10.92 2.91 11.86
N ILE A 54 -9.81 2.22 12.15
CA ILE A 54 -9.07 1.40 11.19
C ILE A 54 -9.04 -0.05 11.64
N LEU A 55 -9.30 -0.97 10.70
CA LEU A 55 -8.94 -2.37 10.78
C LEU A 55 -7.78 -2.62 9.81
N TYR A 56 -6.55 -2.64 10.33
CA TYR A 56 -5.35 -2.94 9.55
C TYR A 56 -5.13 -4.44 9.48
N LEU A 57 -4.84 -4.97 8.28
CA LEU A 57 -4.46 -6.35 8.07
C LEU A 57 -3.15 -6.43 7.27
N GLY A 58 -2.07 -6.89 7.92
CA GLY A 58 -0.78 -7.16 7.31
C GLY A 58 -0.60 -8.64 7.00
N ASP A 59 -0.41 -8.98 5.71
CA ASP A 59 -0.24 -10.38 5.28
C ASP A 59 1.20 -10.87 5.44
N THR A 60 1.69 -10.82 6.67
CA THR A 60 3.07 -11.16 7.03
C THR A 60 3.43 -12.64 6.87
N ALA A 61 2.45 -13.53 6.85
CA ALA A 61 2.69 -14.96 6.59
C ALA A 61 3.14 -15.22 5.15
N ARG A 62 2.71 -14.39 4.20
CA ARG A 62 3.01 -14.51 2.77
C ARG A 62 3.85 -13.37 2.22
N GLY A 63 4.10 -12.34 3.03
CA GLY A 63 5.00 -11.22 2.70
C GLY A 63 6.48 -11.66 2.53
N PRO A 64 7.33 -10.83 1.90
CA PRO A 64 6.98 -9.64 1.13
C PRO A 64 6.43 -9.98 -0.27
N TYR A 65 5.53 -9.15 -0.79
CA TYR A 65 4.94 -9.37 -2.13
C TYR A 65 5.84 -8.90 -3.28
N GLY A 66 6.77 -8.02 -3.00
CA GLY A 66 7.61 -7.37 -4.02
C GLY A 66 8.52 -8.30 -4.84
N THR A 67 8.73 -9.54 -4.38
CA THR A 67 9.52 -10.59 -5.04
C THR A 67 8.67 -11.69 -5.66
N ARG A 68 7.34 -11.62 -5.52
CA ARG A 68 6.41 -12.67 -5.96
C ARG A 68 5.85 -12.39 -7.35
N PRO A 69 5.45 -13.44 -8.10
CA PRO A 69 4.68 -13.28 -9.34
C PRO A 69 3.35 -12.54 -9.09
N LEU A 70 2.99 -11.60 -9.96
CA LEU A 70 1.79 -10.78 -9.80
C LEU A 70 0.49 -11.60 -9.69
N ALA A 71 0.38 -12.73 -10.41
CA ALA A 71 -0.76 -13.63 -10.29
C ALA A 71 -0.95 -14.17 -8.86
N GLN A 72 0.14 -14.56 -8.20
CA GLN A 72 0.11 -15.00 -6.81
C GLN A 72 -0.23 -13.85 -5.86
N VAL A 73 0.33 -12.66 -6.09
CA VAL A 73 -0.01 -11.46 -5.31
C VAL A 73 -1.50 -11.15 -5.43
N ARG A 74 -2.07 -11.26 -6.64
CA ARG A 74 -3.50 -11.05 -6.88
C ARG A 74 -4.36 -12.01 -6.05
N GLU A 75 -4.06 -13.29 -6.06
CA GLU A 75 -4.78 -14.30 -5.27
C GLU A 75 -4.76 -13.97 -3.78
N PHE A 76 -3.57 -13.72 -3.23
CA PHE A 76 -3.40 -13.39 -1.82
C PHE A 76 -4.14 -12.11 -1.43
N ALA A 77 -4.03 -11.07 -2.25
CA ALA A 77 -4.69 -9.80 -1.99
C ALA A 77 -6.22 -9.94 -1.98
N LEU A 78 -6.79 -10.69 -2.91
CA LEU A 78 -8.25 -10.95 -2.95
C LEU A 78 -8.71 -11.70 -1.69
N GLU A 79 -7.99 -12.72 -1.24
CA GLU A 79 -8.32 -13.44 -0.01
C GLU A 79 -8.32 -12.52 1.22
N ILE A 80 -7.34 -11.62 1.33
CA ILE A 80 -7.27 -10.64 2.43
C ILE A 80 -8.42 -9.65 2.36
N MET A 81 -8.74 -9.15 1.18
CA MET A 81 -9.84 -8.21 1.00
C MET A 81 -11.20 -8.86 1.30
N ASP A 82 -11.39 -10.13 0.92
CA ASP A 82 -12.60 -10.89 1.29
C ASP A 82 -12.76 -10.99 2.81
N GLN A 83 -11.67 -11.18 3.56
CA GLN A 83 -11.69 -11.18 5.02
C GLN A 83 -12.07 -9.80 5.59
N LEU A 84 -11.55 -8.71 5.04
CA LEU A 84 -11.92 -7.36 5.46
C LEU A 84 -13.39 -7.06 5.19
N VAL A 85 -13.90 -7.45 4.03
CA VAL A 85 -15.33 -7.31 3.70
C VAL A 85 -16.20 -8.13 4.65
N ALA A 86 -15.81 -9.38 4.94
CA ALA A 86 -16.52 -10.24 5.89
C ALA A 86 -16.50 -9.66 7.33
N ALA A 87 -15.47 -8.90 7.68
CA ALA A 87 -15.37 -8.18 8.96
C ALA A 87 -16.23 -6.91 9.00
N GLY A 88 -16.90 -6.53 7.90
CA GLY A 88 -17.85 -5.43 7.85
C GLY A 88 -17.21 -4.04 7.72
N VAL A 89 -16.04 -3.93 7.06
CA VAL A 89 -15.42 -2.62 6.80
C VAL A 89 -16.27 -1.80 5.82
N LYS A 90 -16.28 -0.46 5.98
CA LYS A 90 -17.04 0.44 5.10
C LYS A 90 -16.34 0.85 3.82
N ALA A 91 -15.02 0.76 3.81
CA ALA A 91 -14.16 1.01 2.66
C ALA A 91 -12.87 0.20 2.78
N ILE A 92 -12.19 -0.06 1.68
CA ILE A 92 -10.89 -0.73 1.67
C ILE A 92 -9.83 0.19 1.11
N VAL A 93 -8.67 0.23 1.77
CA VAL A 93 -7.45 0.86 1.28
C VAL A 93 -6.42 -0.22 0.99
N ILE A 94 -6.04 -0.35 -0.28
CA ILE A 94 -4.93 -1.19 -0.71
C ILE A 94 -3.64 -0.39 -0.52
N ALA A 95 -3.02 -0.53 0.65
CA ALA A 95 -1.81 0.24 1.01
C ALA A 95 -0.56 -0.25 0.26
N CYS A 96 -0.51 -1.54 -0.10
CA CYS A 96 0.62 -2.14 -0.80
C CYS A 96 0.66 -1.76 -2.28
N ASN A 97 1.76 -1.13 -2.74
CA ASN A 97 1.94 -0.78 -4.15
C ASN A 97 1.96 -2.02 -5.07
N THR A 98 2.61 -3.09 -4.62
CA THR A 98 2.65 -4.36 -5.39
C THR A 98 1.27 -4.98 -5.51
N ALA A 99 0.45 -4.96 -4.46
CA ALA A 99 -0.91 -5.45 -4.51
C ALA A 99 -1.80 -4.54 -5.38
N SER A 100 -1.67 -3.22 -5.25
CA SER A 100 -2.39 -2.26 -6.11
C SER A 100 -2.10 -2.53 -7.59
N ALA A 101 -0.83 -2.75 -7.95
CA ALA A 101 -0.41 -3.07 -9.31
C ALA A 101 -0.99 -4.40 -9.82
N ALA A 102 -1.20 -5.38 -8.93
CA ALA A 102 -1.66 -6.72 -9.31
C ALA A 102 -3.18 -6.83 -9.47
N MET A 103 -3.99 -6.02 -8.76
CA MET A 103 -5.39 -6.38 -8.57
C MET A 103 -6.41 -5.23 -8.51
N LEU A 104 -6.01 -3.98 -8.74
CA LEU A 104 -6.92 -2.83 -8.60
C LEU A 104 -8.21 -2.97 -9.41
N ARG A 105 -8.11 -3.42 -10.66
CA ARG A 105 -9.27 -3.60 -11.54
C ARG A 105 -10.23 -4.65 -10.97
N ASP A 106 -9.70 -5.80 -10.56
CA ASP A 106 -10.48 -6.89 -9.99
C ASP A 106 -11.20 -6.46 -8.70
N ALA A 107 -10.51 -5.67 -7.85
CA ALA A 107 -11.10 -5.16 -6.62
C ALA A 107 -12.34 -4.30 -6.87
N ARG A 108 -12.24 -3.38 -7.83
CA ARG A 108 -13.36 -2.48 -8.18
C ARG A 108 -14.55 -3.21 -8.79
N GLU A 109 -14.30 -4.29 -9.53
CA GLU A 109 -15.36 -5.12 -10.11
C GLU A 109 -16.01 -6.06 -9.07
N ARG A 110 -15.24 -6.52 -8.05
CA ARG A 110 -15.66 -7.52 -7.08
C ARG A 110 -16.45 -6.95 -5.90
N TYR A 111 -16.06 -5.77 -5.40
CA TYR A 111 -16.59 -5.23 -4.15
C TYR A 111 -17.53 -4.05 -4.38
N GLN A 112 -18.66 -4.03 -3.62
CA GLN A 112 -19.65 -2.95 -3.66
C GLN A 112 -19.27 -1.76 -2.77
N ILE A 113 -18.32 -1.95 -1.84
CA ILE A 113 -17.80 -0.88 -1.00
C ILE A 113 -16.67 -0.13 -1.72
N PRO A 114 -16.42 1.14 -1.38
CA PRO A 114 -15.32 1.90 -1.98
C PRO A 114 -13.96 1.22 -1.80
N VAL A 115 -13.17 1.19 -2.87
CA VAL A 115 -11.79 0.70 -2.88
C VAL A 115 -10.86 1.81 -3.33
N VAL A 116 -9.96 2.22 -2.45
CA VAL A 116 -8.90 3.20 -2.69
C VAL A 116 -7.55 2.50 -2.72
N GLU A 117 -6.64 2.95 -3.58
CA GLU A 117 -5.30 2.36 -3.72
C GLU A 117 -4.23 3.46 -3.81
N VAL A 118 -2.96 3.07 -3.82
CA VAL A 118 -1.85 4.00 -3.60
C VAL A 118 -1.19 4.54 -4.88
N ILE A 119 -1.44 3.95 -6.07
CA ILE A 119 -0.75 4.33 -7.32
C ILE A 119 -1.34 5.60 -7.92
N GLN A 120 -2.65 5.61 -8.16
CA GLN A 120 -3.33 6.74 -8.82
C GLN A 120 -3.19 8.06 -8.05
N PRO A 121 -3.37 8.09 -6.71
CA PRO A 121 -3.14 9.31 -5.93
C PRO A 121 -1.72 9.85 -6.07
N ALA A 122 -0.72 8.96 -5.98
CA ALA A 122 0.68 9.34 -6.13
C ALA A 122 0.99 9.89 -7.53
N VAL A 123 0.44 9.28 -8.58
CA VAL A 123 0.59 9.75 -9.97
C VAL A 123 -0.01 11.14 -10.14
N ARG A 124 -1.26 11.38 -9.68
CA ARG A 124 -1.88 12.71 -9.75
C ARG A 124 -1.03 13.77 -9.04
N ARG A 125 -0.49 13.43 -7.88
CA ARG A 125 0.41 14.34 -7.15
C ARG A 125 1.69 14.61 -7.91
N ALA A 126 2.32 13.59 -8.49
CA ALA A 126 3.55 13.75 -9.27
C ALA A 126 3.32 14.61 -10.53
N VAL A 127 2.21 14.41 -11.24
CA VAL A 127 1.80 15.25 -12.39
C VAL A 127 1.67 16.71 -11.98
N SER A 128 1.09 17.00 -10.82
CA SER A 128 0.91 18.38 -10.33
C SER A 128 2.18 18.99 -9.73
N ALA A 129 3.15 18.17 -9.30
CA ALA A 129 4.37 18.63 -8.63
C ALA A 129 5.51 18.90 -9.61
N THR A 130 5.59 18.15 -10.71
CA THR A 130 6.70 18.29 -11.66
C THR A 130 6.67 19.64 -12.39
N ARG A 131 7.83 20.25 -12.52
CA ARG A 131 8.04 21.50 -13.25
C ARG A 131 8.70 21.27 -14.60
N SER A 132 9.54 20.24 -14.68
CA SER A 132 10.30 19.91 -15.89
C SER A 132 9.60 18.86 -16.77
N GLY A 133 8.57 18.20 -16.27
CA GLY A 133 7.94 17.06 -16.90
C GLY A 133 8.75 15.76 -16.79
N LYS A 134 9.85 15.76 -16.00
CA LYS A 134 10.71 14.58 -15.80
C LYS A 134 10.46 13.98 -14.42
N VAL A 135 9.83 12.81 -14.38
CA VAL A 135 9.40 12.15 -13.14
C VAL A 135 10.11 10.82 -12.98
N GLY A 136 10.63 10.57 -11.79
CA GLY A 136 11.15 9.27 -11.37
C GLY A 136 10.11 8.46 -10.63
N VAL A 137 10.17 7.13 -10.75
CA VAL A 137 9.41 6.18 -9.95
C VAL A 137 10.33 5.11 -9.42
N ILE A 138 10.39 4.94 -8.11
CA ILE A 138 11.09 3.80 -7.49
C ILE A 138 10.08 2.88 -6.81
N GLY A 139 10.33 1.57 -6.86
CA GLY A 139 9.43 0.56 -6.32
C GLY A 139 10.11 -0.79 -6.13
N THR A 140 9.33 -1.81 -5.75
CA THR A 140 9.81 -3.20 -5.75
C THR A 140 9.94 -3.73 -7.17
N ASN A 141 10.61 -4.89 -7.35
CA ASN A 141 10.69 -5.53 -8.66
C ASN A 141 9.29 -5.73 -9.27
N ALA A 142 8.38 -6.38 -8.55
CA ALA A 142 7.04 -6.66 -9.05
C ALA A 142 6.24 -5.40 -9.39
N THR A 143 6.38 -4.30 -8.60
CA THR A 143 5.73 -3.01 -8.90
C THR A 143 6.26 -2.40 -10.20
N ILE A 144 7.57 -2.40 -10.41
CA ILE A 144 8.17 -1.81 -11.62
C ILE A 144 7.89 -2.66 -12.85
N ASP A 145 8.05 -3.99 -12.74
CA ASP A 145 7.85 -4.94 -13.83
C ASP A 145 6.39 -5.00 -14.29
N SER A 146 5.42 -4.70 -13.39
CA SER A 146 3.99 -4.61 -13.71
C SER A 146 3.64 -3.49 -14.69
N LYS A 147 4.49 -2.45 -14.77
CA LYS A 147 4.25 -1.19 -15.51
C LYS A 147 3.04 -0.39 -15.04
N ALA A 148 2.39 -0.74 -13.91
CA ALA A 148 1.18 -0.09 -13.43
C ALA A 148 1.33 1.44 -13.23
N TYR A 149 2.52 1.91 -12.80
CA TYR A 149 2.81 3.34 -12.75
C TYR A 149 2.89 3.96 -14.14
N LEU A 150 3.52 3.30 -15.12
CA LEU A 150 3.59 3.79 -16.50
C LEU A 150 2.21 3.89 -17.12
N ASP A 151 1.37 2.88 -16.91
CA ASP A 151 -0.02 2.87 -17.37
C ASP A 151 -0.83 4.01 -16.71
N ALA A 152 -0.61 4.25 -15.43
CA ALA A 152 -1.26 5.37 -14.72
C ALA A 152 -0.79 6.75 -15.23
N PHE A 153 0.48 6.89 -15.64
CA PHE A 153 1.00 8.11 -16.27
C PHE A 153 0.60 8.26 -17.73
N ALA A 154 0.03 7.24 -18.39
CA ALA A 154 -0.38 7.33 -19.80
C ALA A 154 -1.40 8.46 -20.07
N ALA A 155 -2.14 8.90 -19.05
CA ALA A 155 -3.02 10.05 -19.11
C ALA A 155 -2.27 11.42 -19.20
N ALA A 156 -0.95 11.43 -19.01
CA ALA A 156 -0.09 12.62 -19.08
C ALA A 156 1.12 12.36 -20.02
N PRO A 157 0.87 12.18 -21.33
CA PRO A 157 1.87 11.73 -22.32
C PRO A 157 3.02 12.72 -22.54
N GLN A 158 2.89 13.96 -22.07
CA GLN A 158 3.96 14.97 -22.11
C GLN A 158 5.07 14.72 -21.08
N LEU A 159 4.87 13.80 -20.12
CA LEU A 159 5.85 13.52 -19.08
C LEU A 159 6.83 12.44 -19.53
N SER A 160 8.09 12.62 -19.12
CA SER A 160 9.15 11.61 -19.27
C SER A 160 9.30 10.84 -17.96
N ILE A 161 9.01 9.55 -17.97
CA ILE A 161 9.02 8.70 -16.76
C ILE A 161 10.24 7.79 -16.75
N THR A 162 11.04 7.88 -15.69
CA THR A 162 12.18 6.99 -15.42
C THR A 162 11.85 6.09 -14.23
N SER A 163 11.83 4.79 -14.42
CA SER A 163 11.49 3.82 -13.36
C SER A 163 12.70 2.96 -12.96
N LYS A 164 12.80 2.64 -11.66
CA LYS A 164 13.87 1.79 -11.12
C LYS A 164 13.37 0.92 -9.97
N ALA A 165 13.65 -0.37 -10.04
CA ALA A 165 13.44 -1.27 -8.91
C ALA A 165 14.55 -1.09 -7.86
N CYS A 166 14.15 -0.99 -6.59
CA CYS A 166 15.02 -0.76 -5.44
C CYS A 166 14.73 -1.78 -4.31
N PRO A 167 14.84 -3.10 -4.55
CA PRO A 167 14.36 -4.13 -3.62
C PRO A 167 15.05 -4.08 -2.25
N LEU A 168 16.35 -3.80 -2.17
CA LEU A 168 17.09 -3.76 -0.90
C LEU A 168 16.56 -2.70 0.08
N PHE A 169 15.88 -1.66 -0.39
CA PHE A 169 15.32 -0.63 0.49
C PHE A 169 14.33 -1.21 1.49
N VAL A 170 13.57 -2.25 1.12
CA VAL A 170 12.64 -2.95 2.03
C VAL A 170 13.43 -3.61 3.17
N GLU A 171 14.49 -4.36 2.84
CA GLU A 171 15.33 -5.06 3.82
C GLU A 171 16.02 -4.10 4.79
N TYR A 172 16.54 -2.98 4.29
CA TYR A 172 17.15 -1.94 5.11
C TYR A 172 16.15 -1.33 6.09
N VAL A 173 14.94 -1.01 5.64
CA VAL A 173 13.89 -0.46 6.51
C VAL A 173 13.49 -1.47 7.58
N GLU A 174 13.22 -2.71 7.21
CA GLU A 174 12.81 -3.75 8.16
C GLU A 174 13.91 -4.10 9.17
N SER A 175 15.19 -4.06 8.76
CA SER A 175 16.32 -4.21 9.68
C SER A 175 16.59 -2.98 10.55
N GLY A 176 15.93 -1.84 10.26
CA GLY A 176 16.11 -0.57 10.99
C GLY A 176 17.33 0.23 10.59
N LYS A 177 17.99 -0.13 9.49
CA LYS A 177 19.16 0.57 8.95
C LYS A 177 18.72 1.66 7.98
N THR A 178 18.10 2.72 8.48
CA THR A 178 17.54 3.80 7.66
C THR A 178 18.48 4.97 7.44
N SER A 179 19.72 4.91 7.96
CA SER A 179 20.77 5.93 7.83
C SER A 179 22.16 5.30 7.86
N GLY A 180 23.19 6.07 7.52
CA GLY A 180 24.59 5.66 7.51
C GLY A 180 25.13 5.36 6.10
N ASP A 181 26.44 5.07 6.01
CA ASP A 181 27.17 4.98 4.74
C ASP A 181 26.69 3.83 3.87
N GLU A 182 26.33 2.69 4.47
CA GLU A 182 25.91 1.48 3.75
C GLU A 182 24.64 1.75 2.92
N ILE A 183 23.57 2.23 3.57
CA ILE A 183 22.32 2.55 2.86
C ILE A 183 22.47 3.74 1.91
N THR A 184 23.34 4.71 2.24
CA THR A 184 23.62 5.84 1.37
C THR A 184 24.27 5.39 0.06
N LYS A 185 25.22 4.45 0.11
CA LYS A 185 25.83 3.87 -1.09
C LYS A 185 24.81 3.12 -1.94
N VAL A 186 23.98 2.29 -1.33
CA VAL A 186 22.90 1.58 -2.04
C VAL A 186 21.93 2.57 -2.69
N ALA A 187 21.57 3.64 -1.98
CA ALA A 187 20.71 4.68 -2.53
C ALA A 187 21.37 5.41 -3.72
N GLN A 188 22.67 5.72 -3.65
CA GLN A 188 23.41 6.29 -4.77
C GLN A 188 23.35 5.38 -6.01
N ASP A 189 23.62 4.08 -5.85
CA ASP A 189 23.62 3.12 -6.95
C ASP A 189 22.21 3.01 -7.58
N TYR A 190 21.17 2.95 -6.77
CA TYR A 190 19.79 2.87 -7.26
C TYR A 190 19.29 4.16 -7.91
N LEU A 191 19.68 5.33 -7.39
CA LEU A 191 19.15 6.62 -7.82
C LEU A 191 19.99 7.28 -8.93
N ASN A 192 21.16 6.74 -9.30
CA ASN A 192 21.95 7.23 -10.42
C ASN A 192 21.16 7.41 -11.73
N PRO A 193 20.30 6.45 -12.17
CA PRO A 193 19.48 6.65 -13.37
C PRO A 193 18.53 7.85 -13.26
N MET A 194 18.00 8.14 -12.06
CA MET A 194 17.14 9.29 -11.78
C MET A 194 17.89 10.60 -11.93
N LYS A 195 19.13 10.65 -11.39
CA LYS A 195 20.02 11.82 -11.53
C LYS A 195 20.40 12.05 -12.99
N SER A 196 20.75 11.00 -13.72
CA SER A 196 21.08 11.08 -15.16
C SER A 196 19.90 11.56 -16.00
N ALA A 197 18.67 11.19 -15.64
CA ALA A 197 17.44 11.64 -16.27
C ALA A 197 17.07 13.09 -15.88
N GLN A 198 17.76 13.68 -14.89
CA GLN A 198 17.49 15.04 -14.38
C GLN A 198 16.02 15.21 -13.95
N ILE A 199 15.47 14.23 -13.24
CA ILE A 199 14.11 14.33 -12.70
C ILE A 199 14.02 15.45 -11.67
N ASP A 200 12.85 16.08 -11.55
CA ASP A 200 12.53 17.05 -10.50
C ASP A 200 11.46 16.54 -9.51
N THR A 201 10.92 15.39 -9.79
CA THR A 201 9.90 14.75 -8.95
C THR A 201 10.17 13.24 -8.88
N LEU A 202 10.15 12.66 -7.68
CA LEU A 202 10.40 11.24 -7.44
C LEU A 202 9.25 10.62 -6.64
N VAL A 203 8.56 9.66 -7.23
CA VAL A 203 7.51 8.89 -6.58
C VAL A 203 8.11 7.73 -5.79
N LEU A 204 7.77 7.67 -4.50
CA LEU A 204 8.12 6.58 -3.60
C LEU A 204 7.06 5.47 -3.72
N GLY A 205 7.21 4.59 -4.72
CA GLY A 205 6.27 3.54 -5.08
C GLY A 205 6.38 2.27 -4.23
N CYS A 206 6.66 2.43 -2.94
CA CYS A 206 6.65 1.38 -1.94
C CYS A 206 6.38 1.98 -0.56
N THR A 207 5.57 1.30 0.24
CA THR A 207 5.18 1.72 1.59
C THR A 207 6.33 1.83 2.59
N HIS A 208 7.46 1.17 2.34
CA HIS A 208 8.66 1.24 3.16
C HIS A 208 9.51 2.50 2.90
N TYR A 209 9.49 3.01 1.68
CA TYR A 209 10.42 4.05 1.25
C TYR A 209 10.27 5.41 1.93
N PRO A 210 9.09 5.80 2.47
CA PRO A 210 8.99 7.01 3.28
C PRO A 210 9.94 7.03 4.49
N LEU A 211 10.32 5.88 5.05
CA LEU A 211 11.29 5.79 6.14
C LEU A 211 12.75 6.06 5.69
N LEU A 212 13.00 6.07 4.39
CA LEU A 212 14.30 6.40 3.77
C LEU A 212 14.34 7.81 3.18
N THR A 213 13.32 8.65 3.43
CA THR A 213 13.21 10.00 2.86
C THR A 213 14.48 10.83 3.07
N GLY A 214 15.11 10.75 4.26
CA GLY A 214 16.35 11.46 4.57
C GLY A 214 17.51 11.06 3.64
N VAL A 215 17.73 9.76 3.46
CA VAL A 215 18.80 9.24 2.58
C VAL A 215 18.49 9.54 1.11
N ILE A 216 17.23 9.33 0.69
CA ILE A 216 16.81 9.60 -0.70
C ILE A 216 16.97 11.10 -1.01
N SER A 217 16.52 11.99 -0.13
CA SER A 217 16.69 13.45 -0.29
C SER A 217 18.16 13.85 -0.33
N TYR A 218 18.99 13.28 0.54
CA TYR A 218 20.43 13.54 0.54
C TYR A 218 21.08 13.17 -0.81
N VAL A 219 20.73 12.01 -1.36
CA VAL A 219 21.29 11.54 -2.64
C VAL A 219 20.74 12.32 -3.82
N MET A 220 19.44 12.62 -3.86
CA MET A 220 18.80 13.31 -4.99
C MET A 220 19.02 14.81 -4.98
N GLY A 221 19.26 15.41 -3.80
CA GLY A 221 19.40 16.84 -3.62
C GLY A 221 18.06 17.59 -3.47
N ASN A 222 18.16 18.85 -3.06
CA ASN A 222 17.00 19.67 -2.64
C ASN A 222 16.06 20.08 -3.78
N ASN A 223 16.44 19.87 -5.03
CA ASN A 223 15.66 20.27 -6.20
C ASN A 223 14.66 19.19 -6.64
N VAL A 224 14.67 18.01 -6.01
CA VAL A 224 13.79 16.90 -6.32
C VAL A 224 12.67 16.81 -5.27
N THR A 225 11.43 16.95 -5.72
CA THR A 225 10.25 16.77 -4.87
C THR A 225 9.98 15.27 -4.68
N LEU A 226 9.97 14.81 -3.43
CA LEU A 226 9.57 13.44 -3.11
C LEU A 226 8.04 13.38 -2.96
N VAL A 227 7.42 12.41 -3.61
CA VAL A 227 5.97 12.15 -3.56
C VAL A 227 5.75 10.83 -2.81
N SER A 228 5.23 10.91 -1.59
CA SER A 228 4.77 9.76 -0.83
C SER A 228 3.35 9.38 -1.27
N SER A 229 3.13 8.10 -1.58
CA SER A 229 1.79 7.61 -1.88
C SER A 229 0.86 7.64 -0.67
N ALA A 230 1.39 7.59 0.56
CA ALA A 230 0.61 7.49 1.78
C ALA A 230 -0.31 8.71 2.02
N GLU A 231 0.26 9.92 1.97
CA GLU A 231 -0.50 11.15 2.22
C GLU A 231 -1.58 11.40 1.16
N GLU A 232 -1.24 11.15 -0.10
CA GLU A 232 -2.17 11.37 -1.20
C GLU A 232 -3.31 10.33 -1.18
N THR A 233 -3.03 9.11 -0.72
CA THR A 233 -4.05 8.08 -0.53
C THR A 233 -5.03 8.45 0.58
N ALA A 234 -4.57 9.02 1.68
CA ALA A 234 -5.45 9.49 2.76
C ALA A 234 -6.39 10.63 2.29
N LYS A 235 -5.89 11.55 1.44
CA LYS A 235 -6.73 12.60 0.81
C LYS A 235 -7.78 12.01 -0.14
N ASP A 236 -7.41 11.01 -0.93
CA ASP A 236 -8.34 10.32 -1.82
C ASP A 236 -9.41 9.56 -1.03
N LEU A 237 -9.01 8.88 0.04
CA LEU A 237 -9.93 8.20 0.93
C LEU A 237 -10.94 9.19 1.53
N PHE A 238 -10.48 10.34 2.03
CA PHE A 238 -11.39 11.39 2.55
C PHE A 238 -12.43 11.80 1.51
N ARG A 239 -12.00 12.13 0.27
CA ARG A 239 -12.95 12.46 -0.82
C ARG A 239 -13.93 11.33 -1.08
N THR A 240 -13.44 10.11 -1.18
CA THR A 240 -14.26 8.92 -1.44
C THR A 240 -15.32 8.71 -0.36
N LEU A 241 -14.95 8.89 0.92
CA LEU A 241 -15.89 8.74 2.03
C LEU A 241 -16.94 9.89 2.05
N VAL A 242 -16.55 11.11 1.69
CA VAL A 242 -17.48 12.23 1.55
C VAL A 242 -18.48 11.99 0.41
N GLU A 243 -17.99 11.61 -0.77
CA GLU A 243 -18.82 11.35 -1.95
C GLU A 243 -19.80 10.18 -1.74
N ALA A 244 -19.38 9.18 -0.97
CA ALA A 244 -20.20 8.01 -0.64
C ALA A 244 -21.11 8.20 0.59
N ASP A 245 -21.05 9.37 1.25
CA ASP A 245 -21.74 9.65 2.53
C ASP A 245 -21.38 8.63 3.64
N LEU A 246 -20.09 8.27 3.74
CA LEU A 246 -19.56 7.25 4.64
C LEU A 246 -18.63 7.80 5.73
N LEU A 247 -18.48 9.13 5.88
CA LEU A 247 -17.73 9.69 7.01
C LEU A 247 -18.38 9.29 8.34
N SER A 248 -17.53 9.00 9.33
CA SER A 248 -17.98 8.59 10.67
C SER A 248 -18.89 9.67 11.29
N ASP A 249 -20.02 9.24 11.80
CA ASP A 249 -20.94 10.05 12.62
C ASP A 249 -20.63 9.97 14.13
N GLN A 250 -19.61 9.16 14.50
CA GLN A 250 -19.15 8.95 15.87
C GLN A 250 -17.64 9.25 16.03
N PRO A 251 -17.18 10.48 15.73
CA PRO A 251 -15.75 10.79 15.68
C PRO A 251 -15.02 10.68 17.04
N ASN A 252 -15.77 10.57 18.14
CA ASN A 252 -15.21 10.41 19.50
C ASN A 252 -15.11 8.94 19.94
N GLN A 253 -15.50 7.98 19.10
CA GLN A 253 -15.48 6.54 19.42
C GLN A 253 -14.52 5.79 18.47
N VAL A 254 -13.29 6.30 18.35
CA VAL A 254 -12.29 5.73 17.45
C VAL A 254 -11.60 4.55 18.11
N SER A 255 -11.49 3.46 17.36
CA SER A 255 -10.76 2.25 17.76
C SER A 255 -9.95 1.72 16.58
N HIS A 256 -8.63 1.60 16.75
CA HIS A 256 -7.76 1.00 15.75
C HIS A 256 -7.43 -0.44 16.14
N ARG A 257 -7.61 -1.35 15.17
CA ARG A 257 -7.27 -2.78 15.33
C ARG A 257 -6.20 -3.15 14.32
N PHE A 258 -5.20 -3.91 14.77
CA PHE A 258 -4.10 -4.38 13.95
C PHE A 258 -4.06 -5.89 13.96
N VAL A 259 -4.05 -6.50 12.76
CA VAL A 259 -4.05 -7.93 12.55
C VAL A 259 -2.86 -8.30 11.66
N ALA A 260 -2.14 -9.35 12.03
CA ALA A 260 -1.07 -9.94 11.24
C ALA A 260 -1.38 -11.42 10.96
N THR A 261 -1.26 -11.84 9.70
CA THR A 261 -1.49 -13.26 9.35
C THR A 261 -0.37 -14.18 9.82
N GLY A 262 0.83 -13.63 10.06
CA GLY A 262 1.98 -14.34 10.62
C GLY A 262 2.11 -14.13 12.14
N ASP A 263 3.38 -14.03 12.59
CA ASP A 263 3.71 -13.84 14.00
C ASP A 263 3.36 -12.42 14.49
N PRO A 264 2.39 -12.26 15.41
CA PRO A 264 1.95 -10.95 15.89
C PRO A 264 3.01 -10.20 16.69
N ASP A 265 3.90 -10.88 17.41
CA ASP A 265 4.93 -10.23 18.22
C ASP A 265 6.03 -9.64 17.33
N LYS A 266 6.43 -10.35 16.27
CA LYS A 266 7.33 -9.82 15.26
C LYS A 266 6.70 -8.62 14.54
N PHE A 267 5.43 -8.72 14.18
CA PHE A 267 4.71 -7.60 13.59
C PHE A 267 4.69 -6.39 14.52
N ALA A 268 4.31 -6.56 15.79
CA ALA A 268 4.25 -5.48 16.76
C ALA A 268 5.61 -4.78 16.95
N THR A 269 6.70 -5.56 16.98
CA THR A 269 8.07 -5.03 17.08
C THR A 269 8.43 -4.14 15.89
N LEU A 270 8.12 -4.56 14.66
CA LEU A 270 8.37 -3.79 13.45
C LEU A 270 7.40 -2.60 13.35
N ALA A 271 6.12 -2.83 13.65
CA ALA A 271 5.06 -1.84 13.52
C ALA A 271 5.32 -0.56 14.32
N ARG A 272 5.96 -0.66 15.47
CA ARG A 272 6.37 0.50 16.29
C ARG A 272 7.32 1.46 15.57
N ARG A 273 8.08 0.99 14.59
CA ARG A 273 8.96 1.85 13.76
C ARG A 273 8.17 2.69 12.76
N PHE A 274 7.00 2.20 12.33
CA PHE A 274 6.16 2.85 11.32
C PHE A 274 5.07 3.73 11.93
N LEU A 275 4.44 3.25 13.00
CA LEU A 275 3.26 3.86 13.57
C LEU A 275 3.47 4.38 15.01
N GLY A 276 4.60 4.02 15.65
CA GLY A 276 4.88 4.45 17.01
C GLY A 276 4.02 3.74 18.06
N PRO A 277 3.64 4.45 19.16
CA PRO A 277 2.92 3.86 20.28
C PRO A 277 1.47 3.51 20.02
N GLU A 278 0.88 3.92 18.91
CA GLU A 278 -0.51 3.64 18.54
C GLU A 278 -0.78 2.14 18.32
N VAL A 279 0.28 1.36 18.00
CA VAL A 279 0.19 -0.10 17.94
C VAL A 279 0.27 -0.67 19.35
N LEU A 280 -0.86 -0.72 20.05
CA LEU A 280 -0.93 -1.24 21.43
C LEU A 280 -0.94 -2.76 21.45
N THR A 281 -1.79 -3.36 20.63
CA THR A 281 -1.97 -4.82 20.53
C THR A 281 -2.11 -5.24 19.09
N VAL A 282 -1.53 -6.40 18.76
CA VAL A 282 -1.68 -7.05 17.46
C VAL A 282 -2.30 -8.42 17.66
N SER A 283 -3.30 -8.74 16.87
CA SER A 283 -3.96 -10.04 16.89
C SER A 283 -3.59 -10.85 15.64
N ASN A 284 -3.78 -12.15 15.65
CA ASN A 284 -3.70 -13.01 14.48
C ASN A 284 -5.09 -13.42 13.95
N LYS A 285 -6.14 -12.80 14.48
CA LYS A 285 -7.54 -13.03 14.07
C LYS A 285 -8.27 -11.70 13.89
N ILE A 286 -9.00 -11.60 12.80
CA ILE A 286 -9.94 -10.49 12.52
C ILE A 286 -11.12 -10.54 13.49
#